data_2983c52a06b07b8bf715585e2fb3a0e5
#
_entry.id   2983c52a06b07b8bf715585e2fb3a0e5
#
_cell.length_a   1.000
_cell.length_b   1.000
_cell.length_c   1.000
_cell.angle_alpha   90.00
_cell.angle_beta   90.00
_cell.angle_gamma   90.00
#
_symmetry.space_group_name_H-M   'P 1'
#
loop_
_entity.id
_entity.type
_entity.pdbx_description
1 polymer ?
#
loop_
_entity_poly.entity_id
_entity_poly.type
_entity_poly.pdbx_seq_one_letter_code
_entity_poly.pdbx_strand_id
1 'polypeptide(L)'
;MFKINENYLKLPGSYLFSTIAKKVKAFEEANPDRNIIRLGIGDVTLPLAPAIIEALHKAVDEMGVKETFRGYSPDQGYEFLRKAIVDCDYKTRGVDLEIDEIFISDGAKSDSANIQEIFGPDNKVAVCDPVYPVYVDSNAMAGRAGDYLPQKEGWSRIIYMPCTMENDFVPEFPKETPDMIYLCYPNNPTGSTLTKEQLQKWVDYALEIGAVILYDAAYEAYISEENIPHSIYECDGAKRCAIELRSFSKNAGFTGTRLAFTVVPKALRCGDVSLNGLWARRHGTKFNGAPYMIQRAGEAVYSPAGQEQTRAQIAYYMKNAGIIREGLTDAGYLCFGGVNAPYIWMKTPQGMTSWEFFDYLLNEAGVVGTPGSGFGPCGEGYFRLTAFGSLENTQKAMERIKALNR
;
A
#
# COMPACT_ATOMS: atom_id res chain seq x y z
N MET A 1 21.36 11.58 -31.88
CA MET A 1 21.48 10.84 -30.60
C MET A 1 20.15 10.94 -29.87
N PHE A 2 19.60 9.84 -29.33
CA PHE A 2 18.38 9.87 -28.53
C PHE A 2 18.63 10.57 -27.21
N LYS A 3 17.58 11.11 -26.59
CA LYS A 3 17.62 11.71 -25.26
C LYS A 3 16.92 10.78 -24.28
N ILE A 4 17.43 10.68 -23.07
CA ILE A 4 16.83 9.93 -21.98
C ILE A 4 15.93 10.84 -21.13
N ASN A 5 15.10 10.24 -20.28
CA ASN A 5 14.40 10.99 -19.23
C ASN A 5 15.38 11.27 -18.08
N GLU A 6 15.90 12.49 -18.02
CA GLU A 6 16.92 12.90 -17.04
C GLU A 6 16.41 12.90 -15.59
N ASN A 7 15.09 12.86 -15.38
CA ASN A 7 14.52 12.78 -14.02
C ASN A 7 14.93 11.49 -13.29
N TYR A 8 15.21 10.40 -14.04
CA TYR A 8 15.72 9.16 -13.45
C TYR A 8 17.11 9.31 -12.84
N LEU A 9 17.91 10.25 -13.33
CA LEU A 9 19.26 10.52 -12.82
C LEU A 9 19.25 11.29 -11.49
N LYS A 10 18.12 11.91 -11.15
CA LYS A 10 17.93 12.67 -9.90
C LYS A 10 17.58 11.78 -8.71
N LEU A 11 17.16 10.53 -8.95
CA LEU A 11 16.78 9.60 -7.88
C LEU A 11 18.00 9.25 -7.01
N PRO A 12 17.86 9.20 -5.66
CA PRO A 12 18.92 8.73 -4.79
C PRO A 12 19.40 7.34 -5.20
N GLY A 13 20.71 7.09 -5.10
CA GLY A 13 21.39 5.92 -5.67
C GLY A 13 21.03 4.56 -5.07
N SER A 14 20.21 4.50 -4.01
CA SER A 14 19.74 3.23 -3.45
C SER A 14 18.30 3.29 -3.00
N TYR A 15 17.49 2.36 -3.48
CA TYR A 15 16.15 2.11 -2.95
C TYR A 15 16.26 1.42 -1.58
N LEU A 16 15.51 1.89 -0.57
CA LEU A 16 15.52 1.42 0.81
C LEU A 16 15.65 -0.11 0.95
N PHE A 17 14.76 -0.84 0.29
CA PHE A 17 14.71 -2.31 0.43
C PHE A 17 15.92 -3.03 -0.19
N SER A 18 16.59 -2.43 -1.17
CA SER A 18 17.83 -2.98 -1.73
C SER A 18 19.01 -2.83 -0.77
N THR A 19 19.06 -1.75 -0.02
CA THR A 19 20.09 -1.53 1.01
C THR A 19 19.92 -2.51 2.16
N ILE A 20 18.68 -2.71 2.64
CA ILE A 20 18.36 -3.72 3.66
C ILE A 20 18.81 -5.12 3.18
N ALA A 21 18.44 -5.51 1.96
CA ALA A 21 18.79 -6.82 1.41
C ALA A 21 20.31 -7.04 1.36
N LYS A 22 21.08 -6.03 0.97
CA LYS A 22 22.56 -6.10 0.95
C LYS A 22 23.14 -6.28 2.34
N LYS A 23 22.68 -5.50 3.35
CA LYS A 23 23.15 -5.62 4.74
C LYS A 23 22.82 -7.00 5.33
N VAL A 24 21.58 -7.48 5.12
CA VAL A 24 21.16 -8.81 5.61
C VAL A 24 21.99 -9.92 4.98
N LYS A 25 22.22 -9.87 3.67
CA LYS A 25 23.04 -10.85 2.95
C LYS A 25 24.48 -10.87 3.49
N ALA A 26 25.09 -9.71 3.66
CA ALA A 26 26.44 -9.62 4.22
C ALA A 26 26.52 -10.19 5.65
N PHE A 27 25.47 -9.97 6.46
CA PHE A 27 25.41 -10.55 7.80
C PHE A 27 25.24 -12.07 7.77
N GLU A 28 24.40 -12.64 6.89
CA GLU A 28 24.22 -14.08 6.72
C GLU A 28 25.53 -14.77 6.28
N GLU A 29 26.25 -14.14 5.34
CA GLU A 29 27.54 -14.66 4.89
C GLU A 29 28.61 -14.68 6.01
N ALA A 30 28.57 -13.69 6.90
CA ALA A 30 29.48 -13.59 8.04
C ALA A 30 29.06 -14.47 9.24
N ASN A 31 27.78 -14.86 9.33
CA ASN A 31 27.19 -15.60 10.45
C ASN A 31 26.30 -16.76 9.97
N PRO A 32 26.83 -17.78 9.29
CA PRO A 32 26.05 -18.81 8.63
C PRO A 32 25.17 -19.66 9.57
N ASP A 33 25.54 -19.76 10.84
CA ASP A 33 24.80 -20.54 11.86
C ASP A 33 23.71 -19.70 12.57
N ARG A 34 23.58 -18.42 12.25
CA ARG A 34 22.66 -17.52 12.94
C ARG A 34 21.34 -17.42 12.19
N ASN A 35 20.25 -17.90 12.79
CA ASN A 35 18.92 -17.80 12.21
C ASN A 35 18.38 -16.39 12.32
N ILE A 36 18.12 -15.73 11.17
CA ILE A 36 17.53 -14.40 11.07
C ILE A 36 16.02 -14.51 10.96
N ILE A 37 15.31 -13.70 11.75
CA ILE A 37 13.85 -13.53 11.66
C ILE A 37 13.54 -12.21 10.95
N ARG A 38 12.85 -12.31 9.80
CA ARG A 38 12.52 -11.17 8.96
C ARG A 38 11.11 -10.66 9.28
N LEU A 39 11.00 -9.52 9.95
CA LEU A 39 9.77 -8.78 10.23
C LEU A 39 9.71 -7.41 9.50
N GLY A 40 10.54 -7.22 8.46
CA GLY A 40 10.62 -5.96 7.71
C GLY A 40 9.92 -6.00 6.36
N ILE A 41 9.70 -7.18 5.79
CA ILE A 41 9.13 -7.32 4.45
C ILE A 41 7.61 -7.19 4.51
N GLY A 42 7.07 -6.26 3.70
CA GLY A 42 5.63 -6.10 3.54
C GLY A 42 5.06 -7.11 2.54
N ASP A 43 5.44 -8.38 2.62
CA ASP A 43 4.93 -9.46 1.78
C ASP A 43 4.22 -10.51 2.62
N VAL A 44 3.10 -11.03 2.10
CA VAL A 44 2.35 -12.10 2.73
C VAL A 44 3.11 -13.42 2.63
N THR A 45 2.94 -14.30 3.63
CA THR A 45 3.68 -15.56 3.74
C THR A 45 2.80 -16.79 3.73
N LEU A 46 1.51 -16.65 3.94
CA LEU A 46 0.56 -17.75 3.81
C LEU A 46 0.30 -18.06 2.32
N PRO A 47 0.10 -19.34 1.97
CA PRO A 47 -0.28 -19.72 0.61
C PRO A 47 -1.65 -19.15 0.22
N LEU A 48 -1.95 -19.11 -1.08
CA LEU A 48 -3.27 -18.75 -1.57
C LEU A 48 -4.34 -19.67 -0.96
N ALA A 49 -5.49 -19.10 -0.66
CA ALA A 49 -6.61 -19.83 -0.09
C ALA A 49 -7.09 -20.96 -1.02
N PRO A 50 -7.58 -22.10 -0.48
CA PRO A 50 -8.02 -23.25 -1.30
C PRO A 50 -9.04 -22.91 -2.38
N ALA A 51 -10.03 -22.06 -2.08
CA ALA A 51 -11.03 -21.63 -3.07
C ALA A 51 -10.40 -20.87 -4.26
N ILE A 52 -9.34 -20.09 -3.99
CA ILE A 52 -8.60 -19.36 -5.02
C ILE A 52 -7.81 -20.34 -5.91
N ILE A 53 -7.16 -21.33 -5.31
CA ILE A 53 -6.40 -22.37 -6.02
C ILE A 53 -7.33 -23.21 -6.90
N GLU A 54 -8.51 -23.58 -6.40
CA GLU A 54 -9.52 -24.32 -7.18
C GLU A 54 -9.98 -23.52 -8.41
N ALA A 55 -10.23 -22.21 -8.22
CA ALA A 55 -10.60 -21.33 -9.32
C ALA A 55 -9.50 -21.19 -10.38
N LEU A 56 -8.22 -21.13 -9.94
CA LEU A 56 -7.07 -21.12 -10.85
C LEU A 56 -6.99 -22.40 -11.68
N HIS A 57 -7.11 -23.58 -11.06
CA HIS A 57 -7.09 -24.86 -11.78
C HIS A 57 -8.22 -24.92 -12.81
N LYS A 58 -9.45 -24.59 -12.42
CA LYS A 58 -10.59 -24.55 -13.33
C LYS A 58 -10.35 -23.60 -14.51
N ALA A 59 -9.85 -22.42 -14.24
CA ALA A 59 -9.59 -21.42 -15.29
C ALA A 59 -8.46 -21.87 -16.25
N VAL A 60 -7.46 -22.61 -15.76
CA VAL A 60 -6.41 -23.22 -16.61
C VAL A 60 -7.00 -24.30 -17.50
N ASP A 61 -7.87 -25.18 -16.98
CA ASP A 61 -8.54 -26.21 -17.75
C ASP A 61 -9.42 -25.59 -18.86
N GLU A 62 -10.14 -24.50 -18.55
CA GLU A 62 -10.94 -23.74 -19.52
C GLU A 62 -10.09 -23.18 -20.67
N MET A 63 -8.85 -22.78 -20.40
CA MET A 63 -7.91 -22.28 -21.43
C MET A 63 -7.42 -23.39 -22.37
N GLY A 64 -7.48 -24.64 -21.94
CA GLY A 64 -7.13 -25.82 -22.74
C GLY A 64 -8.23 -26.30 -23.69
N VAL A 65 -9.43 -25.77 -23.61
CA VAL A 65 -10.61 -26.22 -24.39
C VAL A 65 -11.02 -25.11 -25.38
N LYS A 66 -11.18 -25.48 -26.64
CA LYS A 66 -11.46 -24.53 -27.74
C LYS A 66 -12.72 -23.66 -27.50
N GLU A 67 -13.73 -24.22 -26.90
CA GLU A 67 -15.04 -23.59 -26.66
C GLU A 67 -14.98 -22.57 -25.51
N THR A 68 -14.05 -22.74 -24.57
CA THR A 68 -13.89 -21.90 -23.37
C THR A 68 -12.63 -21.06 -23.38
N PHE A 69 -11.73 -21.27 -24.36
CA PHE A 69 -10.53 -20.49 -24.52
C PHE A 69 -10.80 -18.98 -24.56
N ARG A 70 -9.97 -18.20 -23.89
CA ARG A 70 -10.03 -16.73 -23.84
C ARG A 70 -8.77 -16.12 -24.43
N GLY A 71 -8.96 -15.19 -25.36
CA GLY A 71 -7.89 -14.31 -25.86
C GLY A 71 -7.62 -13.14 -24.91
N TYR A 72 -7.31 -11.98 -25.46
CA TYR A 72 -7.16 -10.77 -24.66
C TYR A 72 -8.39 -10.48 -23.83
N SER A 73 -8.18 -10.11 -22.56
CA SER A 73 -9.28 -9.66 -21.73
C SER A 73 -9.80 -8.29 -22.18
N PRO A 74 -11.04 -7.91 -21.83
CA PRO A 74 -11.45 -6.51 -21.96
C PRO A 74 -10.47 -5.58 -21.23
N ASP A 75 -10.19 -4.41 -21.81
CA ASP A 75 -9.18 -3.44 -21.27
C ASP A 75 -9.41 -3.09 -19.80
N GLN A 76 -10.68 -2.98 -19.38
CA GLN A 76 -11.08 -2.69 -18.00
C GLN A 76 -11.14 -3.94 -17.11
N GLY A 77 -10.93 -5.13 -17.66
CA GLY A 77 -11.14 -6.41 -16.99
C GLY A 77 -12.54 -7.02 -17.25
N TYR A 78 -12.68 -8.29 -16.90
CA TYR A 78 -13.93 -9.02 -17.10
C TYR A 78 -15.07 -8.51 -16.19
N GLU A 79 -16.27 -8.48 -16.73
CA GLU A 79 -17.48 -8.02 -16.03
C GLU A 79 -17.74 -8.83 -14.75
N PHE A 80 -17.51 -10.15 -14.77
CA PHE A 80 -17.76 -11.01 -13.61
C PHE A 80 -16.98 -10.53 -12.37
N LEU A 81 -15.71 -10.14 -12.53
CA LEU A 81 -14.89 -9.65 -11.42
C LEU A 81 -15.29 -8.22 -11.02
N ARG A 82 -15.47 -7.31 -11.99
CA ARG A 82 -15.88 -5.93 -11.71
C ARG A 82 -17.23 -5.88 -10.97
N LYS A 83 -18.17 -6.76 -11.38
CA LYS A 83 -19.48 -6.90 -10.70
C LYS A 83 -19.32 -7.42 -9.28
N ALA A 84 -18.50 -8.46 -9.05
CA ALA A 84 -18.24 -9.00 -7.72
C ALA A 84 -17.63 -7.93 -6.79
N ILE A 85 -16.69 -7.12 -7.28
CA ILE A 85 -16.10 -5.99 -6.57
C ILE A 85 -17.19 -4.98 -6.17
N VAL A 86 -18.00 -4.52 -7.12
CA VAL A 86 -19.06 -3.53 -6.84
C VAL A 86 -20.05 -4.08 -5.82
N ASP A 87 -20.51 -5.32 -5.99
CA ASP A 87 -21.52 -5.90 -5.11
C ASP A 87 -20.99 -6.18 -3.68
N CYS A 88 -19.75 -6.63 -3.54
CA CYS A 88 -19.19 -7.05 -2.24
C CYS A 88 -18.45 -5.95 -1.51
N ASP A 89 -17.63 -5.12 -2.20
CA ASP A 89 -16.79 -4.13 -1.54
C ASP A 89 -17.49 -2.77 -1.36
N TYR A 90 -18.46 -2.44 -2.21
CA TYR A 90 -19.07 -1.10 -2.21
C TYR A 90 -20.55 -1.11 -1.83
N LYS A 91 -21.42 -1.88 -2.50
CA LYS A 91 -22.84 -1.89 -2.20
C LYS A 91 -23.16 -2.32 -0.77
N THR A 92 -22.41 -3.26 -0.22
CA THR A 92 -22.57 -3.72 1.16
C THR A 92 -22.30 -2.61 2.18
N ARG A 93 -21.62 -1.53 1.75
CA ARG A 93 -21.26 -0.34 2.55
C ARG A 93 -22.12 0.89 2.20
N GLY A 94 -23.14 0.71 1.37
CA GLY A 94 -24.00 1.81 0.92
C GLY A 94 -23.36 2.72 -0.13
N VAL A 95 -22.26 2.28 -0.75
CA VAL A 95 -21.59 3.01 -1.83
C VAL A 95 -22.12 2.51 -3.18
N ASP A 96 -22.73 3.42 -3.93
CA ASP A 96 -23.25 3.14 -5.27
C ASP A 96 -22.18 3.44 -6.33
N LEU A 97 -21.65 2.42 -6.98
CA LEU A 97 -20.71 2.48 -8.10
C LEU A 97 -21.22 1.68 -9.27
N GLU A 98 -20.93 2.14 -10.47
CA GLU A 98 -21.16 1.41 -11.70
C GLU A 98 -19.95 0.53 -12.03
N ILE A 99 -20.18 -0.61 -12.70
CA ILE A 99 -19.10 -1.57 -13.02
C ILE A 99 -18.05 -1.00 -13.98
N ASP A 100 -18.37 0.01 -14.77
CA ASP A 100 -17.45 0.69 -15.68
C ASP A 100 -16.66 1.85 -15.00
N GLU A 101 -16.86 2.02 -13.68
CA GLU A 101 -15.97 2.84 -12.83
C GLU A 101 -14.82 2.00 -12.24
N ILE A 102 -14.85 0.66 -12.41
CA ILE A 102 -13.84 -0.28 -11.95
C ILE A 102 -12.90 -0.67 -13.09
N PHE A 103 -11.60 -0.58 -12.86
CA PHE A 103 -10.53 -0.92 -13.80
C PHE A 103 -9.59 -1.94 -13.18
N ILE A 104 -9.62 -3.18 -13.68
CA ILE A 104 -8.76 -4.28 -13.21
C ILE A 104 -7.34 -4.09 -13.73
N SER A 105 -6.35 -4.35 -12.87
CA SER A 105 -4.93 -4.19 -13.18
C SER A 105 -4.06 -5.31 -12.60
N ASP A 106 -2.76 -5.19 -12.83
CA ASP A 106 -1.72 -6.13 -12.37
C ASP A 106 -1.07 -5.75 -11.03
N GLY A 107 -1.58 -4.74 -10.35
CA GLY A 107 -1.09 -4.35 -9.02
C GLY A 107 -1.23 -2.87 -8.71
N ALA A 108 -1.60 -2.54 -7.46
CA ALA A 108 -1.77 -1.16 -7.01
C ALA A 108 -0.48 -0.31 -7.13
N LYS A 109 0.72 -0.93 -7.05
CA LYS A 109 1.98 -0.22 -7.31
C LYS A 109 2.08 0.26 -8.75
N SER A 110 1.71 -0.58 -9.72
CA SER A 110 1.64 -0.20 -11.13
C SER A 110 0.60 0.89 -11.33
N ASP A 111 -0.58 0.75 -10.72
CA ASP A 111 -1.65 1.72 -10.83
C ASP A 111 -1.26 3.09 -10.28
N SER A 112 -0.62 3.14 -9.09
CA SER A 112 -0.20 4.39 -8.48
C SER A 112 0.81 5.19 -9.30
N ALA A 113 1.62 4.49 -10.12
CA ALA A 113 2.55 5.11 -11.05
C ALA A 113 1.88 5.44 -12.39
N ASN A 114 1.06 4.53 -12.91
CA ASN A 114 0.43 4.67 -14.22
C ASN A 114 -0.67 5.74 -14.25
N ILE A 115 -1.43 5.90 -13.15
CA ILE A 115 -2.50 6.91 -13.06
C ILE A 115 -1.96 8.34 -13.25
N GLN A 116 -0.71 8.57 -12.93
CA GLN A 116 -0.05 9.86 -13.09
C GLN A 116 0.02 10.33 -14.55
N GLU A 117 -0.07 9.41 -15.51
CA GLU A 117 0.01 9.74 -16.94
C GLU A 117 -1.19 10.57 -17.44
N ILE A 118 -2.32 10.56 -16.72
CA ILE A 118 -3.49 11.39 -17.06
C ILE A 118 -3.42 12.79 -16.45
N PHE A 119 -2.39 13.10 -15.68
CA PHE A 119 -2.19 14.40 -15.04
C PHE A 119 -1.00 15.17 -15.63
N GLY A 120 -1.11 16.49 -15.70
CA GLY A 120 -0.05 17.36 -16.20
C GLY A 120 1.24 17.29 -15.33
N PRO A 121 2.40 17.59 -15.91
CA PRO A 121 3.69 17.53 -15.20
C PRO A 121 3.88 18.65 -14.18
N ASP A 122 3.10 19.73 -14.25
CA ASP A 122 3.24 20.90 -13.39
C ASP A 122 2.40 20.82 -12.12
N ASN A 123 1.56 19.77 -11.98
CA ASN A 123 0.76 19.56 -10.79
C ASN A 123 1.63 19.43 -9.53
N LYS A 124 1.24 20.15 -8.49
CA LYS A 124 1.84 20.08 -7.17
C LYS A 124 1.32 18.88 -6.41
N VAL A 125 2.24 18.09 -5.89
CA VAL A 125 1.92 16.81 -5.24
C VAL A 125 2.14 16.91 -3.75
N ALA A 126 1.12 16.58 -2.95
CA ALA A 126 1.21 16.42 -1.51
C ALA A 126 1.22 14.94 -1.11
N VAL A 127 2.10 14.58 -0.17
CA VAL A 127 2.23 13.25 0.41
C VAL A 127 2.36 13.34 1.92
N CYS A 128 1.92 12.32 2.65
CA CYS A 128 2.26 12.19 4.07
C CYS A 128 3.77 12.01 4.25
N ASP A 129 4.30 12.31 5.41
CA ASP A 129 5.67 12.03 5.82
C ASP A 129 5.66 11.48 7.27
N PRO A 130 5.99 10.21 7.50
CA PRO A 130 6.52 9.22 6.56
C PRO A 130 5.49 8.71 5.54
N VAL A 131 5.98 8.20 4.40
CA VAL A 131 5.15 7.77 3.28
C VAL A 131 5.73 6.51 2.60
N TYR A 132 4.87 5.76 1.92
CA TYR A 132 5.33 4.71 1.01
C TYR A 132 6.13 5.34 -0.15
N PRO A 133 7.44 5.01 -0.31
CA PRO A 133 8.34 5.75 -1.20
C PRO A 133 7.91 5.82 -2.67
N VAL A 134 7.10 4.86 -3.11
CA VAL A 134 6.66 4.76 -4.51
C VAL A 134 5.91 6.01 -4.98
N TYR A 135 5.15 6.68 -4.13
CA TYR A 135 4.42 7.90 -4.53
C TYR A 135 5.40 9.04 -4.85
N VAL A 136 6.44 9.19 -4.05
CA VAL A 136 7.48 10.21 -4.26
C VAL A 136 8.33 9.86 -5.47
N ASP A 137 8.88 8.65 -5.51
CA ASP A 137 9.79 8.22 -6.57
C ASP A 137 9.13 8.23 -7.96
N SER A 138 7.88 7.77 -8.06
CA SER A 138 7.16 7.77 -9.34
C SER A 138 6.84 9.19 -9.83
N ASN A 139 6.53 10.13 -8.92
CA ASN A 139 6.37 11.54 -9.26
C ASN A 139 7.71 12.21 -9.63
N ALA A 140 8.82 11.79 -9.01
CA ALA A 140 10.16 12.23 -9.42
C ALA A 140 10.50 11.75 -10.83
N MET A 141 10.25 10.47 -11.14
CA MET A 141 10.42 9.91 -12.49
C MET A 141 9.58 10.64 -13.55
N ALA A 142 8.37 11.08 -13.15
CA ALA A 142 7.45 11.84 -14.01
C ALA A 142 7.82 13.35 -14.11
N GLY A 143 8.84 13.82 -13.38
CA GLY A 143 9.32 15.20 -13.43
C GLY A 143 8.59 16.19 -12.52
N ARG A 144 7.66 15.74 -11.65
CA ARG A 144 6.88 16.61 -10.75
C ARG A 144 7.64 17.00 -9.47
N ALA A 145 8.63 16.20 -9.07
CA ALA A 145 9.28 16.38 -7.77
C ALA A 145 10.33 17.51 -7.71
N GLY A 146 10.78 18.01 -8.85
CA GLY A 146 11.86 19.01 -8.91
C GLY A 146 13.24 18.39 -8.68
N ASP A 147 14.04 18.97 -7.81
CA ASP A 147 15.39 18.51 -7.46
C ASP A 147 15.42 17.89 -6.06
N TYR A 148 16.21 16.83 -5.89
CA TYR A 148 16.41 16.24 -4.57
C TYR A 148 17.33 17.15 -3.73
N LEU A 149 16.91 17.42 -2.51
CA LEU A 149 17.61 18.28 -1.55
C LEU A 149 18.19 17.43 -0.41
N PRO A 150 19.46 17.02 -0.47
CA PRO A 150 20.05 16.11 0.53
C PRO A 150 19.94 16.63 1.97
N GLN A 151 20.06 17.95 2.17
CA GLN A 151 19.96 18.60 3.50
C GLN A 151 18.56 18.56 4.11
N LYS A 152 17.53 18.26 3.30
CA LYS A 152 16.13 18.10 3.74
C LYS A 152 15.67 16.65 3.63
N GLU A 153 16.51 15.78 3.08
CA GLU A 153 16.18 14.39 2.73
C GLU A 153 14.87 14.26 1.91
N GLY A 154 14.60 15.26 1.05
CA GLY A 154 13.34 15.38 0.33
C GLY A 154 13.47 16.13 -0.99
N TRP A 155 12.37 16.22 -1.72
CA TRP A 155 12.28 16.84 -3.03
C TRP A 155 11.75 18.28 -2.95
N SER A 156 12.29 19.16 -3.80
CA SER A 156 12.02 20.61 -3.73
C SER A 156 10.57 21.01 -4.10
N ARG A 157 9.85 20.18 -4.87
CA ARG A 157 8.47 20.45 -5.32
C ARG A 157 7.42 19.52 -4.72
N ILE A 158 7.82 18.56 -3.88
CA ILE A 158 6.87 17.72 -3.14
C ILE A 158 6.47 18.45 -1.86
N ILE A 159 5.18 18.51 -1.60
CA ILE A 159 4.60 19.04 -0.38
C ILE A 159 4.49 17.89 0.61
N TYR A 160 5.33 17.90 1.64
CA TYR A 160 5.31 16.89 2.70
C TYR A 160 4.37 17.33 3.82
N MET A 161 3.50 16.42 4.22
CA MET A 161 2.54 16.60 5.32
C MET A 161 2.99 15.75 6.50
N PRO A 162 3.62 16.35 7.54
CA PRO A 162 4.14 15.58 8.67
C PRO A 162 3.06 14.77 9.38
N CYS A 163 3.35 13.48 9.59
CA CYS A 163 2.54 12.55 10.36
C CYS A 163 3.41 12.02 11.50
N THR A 164 3.30 12.63 12.66
CA THR A 164 4.15 12.39 13.82
C THR A 164 3.33 11.96 15.03
N MET A 165 4.01 11.61 16.11
CA MET A 165 3.35 11.25 17.36
C MET A 165 2.51 12.42 17.93
N GLU A 166 2.95 13.65 17.71
CA GLU A 166 2.31 14.87 18.22
C GLU A 166 0.96 15.17 17.57
N ASN A 167 0.72 14.65 16.36
CA ASN A 167 -0.57 14.76 15.66
C ASN A 167 -1.25 13.40 15.45
N ASP A 168 -0.92 12.39 16.26
CA ASP A 168 -1.46 11.03 16.19
C ASP A 168 -1.32 10.40 14.79
N PHE A 169 -0.27 10.77 14.06
CA PHE A 169 -0.01 10.36 12.67
C PHE A 169 -1.13 10.73 11.68
N VAL A 170 -1.92 11.74 12.00
CA VAL A 170 -2.95 12.32 11.12
C VAL A 170 -2.38 13.59 10.49
N PRO A 171 -2.29 13.68 9.15
CA PRO A 171 -1.71 14.85 8.50
C PRO A 171 -2.62 16.07 8.64
N GLU A 172 -2.00 17.23 8.83
CA GLU A 172 -2.66 18.53 8.73
C GLU A 172 -2.73 19.00 7.27
N PHE A 173 -3.68 19.87 6.97
CA PHE A 173 -3.76 20.48 5.64
C PHE A 173 -2.49 21.28 5.34
N PRO A 174 -1.89 21.10 4.16
CA PRO A 174 -0.67 21.79 3.82
C PRO A 174 -0.89 23.30 3.63
N LYS A 175 0.12 24.10 3.96
CA LYS A 175 0.08 25.58 3.76
C LYS A 175 0.10 25.96 2.28
N GLU A 176 0.79 25.18 1.47
CA GLU A 176 0.82 25.32 0.02
C GLU A 176 -0.30 24.48 -0.59
N THR A 177 -1.10 25.06 -1.47
CA THR A 177 -2.22 24.36 -2.11
C THR A 177 -1.71 23.31 -3.10
N PRO A 178 -2.00 22.01 -2.90
CA PRO A 178 -1.68 20.95 -3.84
C PRO A 178 -2.74 20.81 -4.93
N ASP A 179 -2.35 20.20 -6.05
CA ASP A 179 -3.26 19.75 -7.11
C ASP A 179 -3.59 18.25 -6.96
N MET A 180 -2.64 17.47 -6.41
CA MET A 180 -2.75 16.03 -6.20
C MET A 180 -2.36 15.68 -4.76
N ILE A 181 -3.19 14.90 -4.08
CA ILE A 181 -2.99 14.53 -2.67
C ILE A 181 -2.96 13.00 -2.59
N TYR A 182 -1.84 12.43 -2.14
CA TYR A 182 -1.77 10.98 -1.85
C TYR A 182 -2.11 10.74 -0.39
N LEU A 183 -3.12 9.92 -0.15
CA LEU A 183 -3.51 9.42 1.16
C LEU A 183 -3.49 7.89 1.12
N CYS A 184 -2.76 7.26 2.04
CA CYS A 184 -2.71 5.80 2.17
C CYS A 184 -3.24 5.42 3.55
N TYR A 185 -4.44 4.82 3.60
CA TYR A 185 -5.05 4.38 4.86
C TYR A 185 -5.84 3.08 4.70
N PRO A 186 -5.60 2.10 5.60
CA PRO A 186 -4.59 2.09 6.67
C PRO A 186 -3.18 2.35 6.16
N ASN A 187 -2.39 3.10 6.93
CA ASN A 187 -1.13 3.67 6.45
C ASN A 187 0.02 2.65 6.43
N ASN A 188 0.80 2.69 5.37
CA ASN A 188 2.14 2.15 5.29
C ASN A 188 3.13 3.35 5.27
N PRO A 189 3.97 3.58 6.30
CA PRO A 189 4.48 2.58 7.26
C PRO A 189 3.85 2.57 8.66
N THR A 190 3.09 3.56 9.07
CA THR A 190 2.74 3.82 10.48
C THR A 190 1.66 2.89 11.04
N GLY A 191 0.85 2.26 10.17
CA GLY A 191 -0.31 1.48 10.57
C GLY A 191 -1.48 2.32 11.11
N SER A 192 -1.40 3.66 11.00
CA SER A 192 -2.48 4.57 11.39
C SER A 192 -3.67 4.51 10.44
N THR A 193 -4.82 4.99 10.91
CA THR A 193 -6.06 5.12 10.15
C THR A 193 -6.64 6.51 10.31
N LEU A 194 -7.57 6.87 9.44
CA LEU A 194 -8.41 8.05 9.60
C LEU A 194 -9.82 7.63 9.97
N THR A 195 -10.44 8.32 10.93
CA THR A 195 -11.87 8.18 11.17
C THR A 195 -12.65 8.72 9.97
N LYS A 196 -13.94 8.37 9.90
CA LYS A 196 -14.81 8.90 8.82
C LYS A 196 -14.84 10.42 8.83
N GLU A 197 -14.89 11.06 9.99
CA GLU A 197 -14.89 12.51 10.12
C GLU A 197 -13.57 13.13 9.67
N GLN A 198 -12.44 12.48 9.96
CA GLN A 198 -11.13 12.96 9.50
C GLN A 198 -11.00 12.83 7.99
N LEU A 199 -11.42 11.71 7.42
CA LEU A 199 -11.38 11.49 5.97
C LEU A 199 -12.35 12.43 5.22
N GLN A 200 -13.55 12.69 5.80
CA GLN A 200 -14.50 13.66 5.24
C GLN A 200 -13.89 15.06 5.14
N LYS A 201 -13.13 15.52 6.14
CA LYS A 201 -12.43 16.81 6.06
C LYS A 201 -11.45 16.88 4.89
N TRP A 202 -10.77 15.78 4.56
CA TRP A 202 -9.89 15.71 3.39
C TRP A 202 -10.66 15.79 2.07
N VAL A 203 -11.82 15.14 2.00
CA VAL A 203 -12.72 15.21 0.84
C VAL A 203 -13.24 16.65 0.66
N ASP A 204 -13.70 17.28 1.74
CA ASP A 204 -14.19 18.66 1.71
C ASP A 204 -13.09 19.63 1.29
N TYR A 205 -11.89 19.49 1.85
CA TYR A 205 -10.72 20.28 1.48
C TYR A 205 -10.36 20.13 0.00
N ALA A 206 -10.30 18.88 -0.52
CA ALA A 206 -10.00 18.65 -1.92
C ALA A 206 -11.04 19.24 -2.87
N LEU A 207 -12.33 19.20 -2.49
CA LEU A 207 -13.41 19.83 -3.25
C LEU A 207 -13.31 21.34 -3.22
N GLU A 208 -12.95 21.93 -2.09
CA GLU A 208 -12.79 23.38 -1.92
C GLU A 208 -11.67 23.94 -2.80
N ILE A 209 -10.50 23.27 -2.79
CA ILE A 209 -9.33 23.75 -3.55
C ILE A 209 -9.25 23.22 -4.99
N GLY A 210 -10.16 22.32 -5.40
CA GLY A 210 -10.17 21.72 -6.73
C GLY A 210 -9.07 20.68 -6.96
N ALA A 211 -8.56 20.03 -5.90
CA ALA A 211 -7.54 18.98 -5.98
C ALA A 211 -8.15 17.60 -6.20
N VAL A 212 -7.31 16.65 -6.65
CA VAL A 212 -7.65 15.22 -6.70
C VAL A 212 -6.93 14.45 -5.59
N ILE A 213 -7.68 13.56 -4.90
CA ILE A 213 -7.13 12.63 -3.93
C ILE A 213 -6.84 11.29 -4.64
N LEU A 214 -5.61 10.79 -4.52
CA LEU A 214 -5.23 9.42 -4.84
C LEU A 214 -5.22 8.63 -3.53
N TYR A 215 -6.30 7.89 -3.29
CA TYR A 215 -6.53 7.18 -2.03
C TYR A 215 -6.10 5.72 -2.17
N ASP A 216 -5.00 5.34 -1.51
CA ASP A 216 -4.51 3.97 -1.50
C ASP A 216 -5.10 3.21 -0.30
N ALA A 217 -6.02 2.29 -0.59
CA ALA A 217 -6.72 1.46 0.38
C ALA A 217 -6.25 -0.01 0.32
N ALA A 218 -4.98 -0.26 -0.01
CA ALA A 218 -4.43 -1.61 -0.15
C ALA A 218 -4.52 -2.48 1.13
N TYR A 219 -4.74 -1.87 2.28
CA TYR A 219 -4.84 -2.54 3.60
C TYR A 219 -6.24 -2.48 4.22
N GLU A 220 -7.26 -2.04 3.50
CA GLU A 220 -8.62 -1.84 4.01
C GLU A 220 -9.22 -3.11 4.65
N ALA A 221 -8.86 -4.30 4.13
CA ALA A 221 -9.37 -5.56 4.64
C ALA A 221 -8.91 -5.89 6.09
N TYR A 222 -7.92 -5.17 6.60
CA TYR A 222 -7.41 -5.29 7.97
C TYR A 222 -8.17 -4.41 8.98
N ILE A 223 -9.03 -3.52 8.52
CA ILE A 223 -9.83 -2.64 9.37
C ILE A 223 -10.83 -3.49 10.17
N SER A 224 -10.82 -3.29 11.49
CA SER A 224 -11.70 -3.99 12.44
C SER A 224 -12.61 -3.07 13.24
N GLU A 225 -12.34 -1.76 13.24
CA GLU A 225 -13.10 -0.76 14.00
C GLU A 225 -14.18 -0.12 13.10
N GLU A 226 -15.41 -0.02 13.63
CA GLU A 226 -16.59 0.41 12.86
C GLU A 226 -16.54 1.87 12.38
N ASN A 227 -15.81 2.73 13.09
CA ASN A 227 -15.70 4.17 12.76
C ASN A 227 -14.63 4.47 11.69
N ILE A 228 -13.91 3.46 11.22
CA ILE A 228 -12.89 3.58 10.19
C ILE A 228 -13.49 3.18 8.83
N PRO A 229 -13.53 4.07 7.85
CA PRO A 229 -14.09 3.73 6.54
C PRO A 229 -13.16 2.78 5.77
N HIS A 230 -13.75 1.85 5.05
CA HIS A 230 -13.03 0.91 4.16
C HIS A 230 -12.81 1.49 2.76
N SER A 231 -13.55 2.53 2.42
CA SER A 231 -13.44 3.24 1.14
C SER A 231 -13.61 4.74 1.34
N ILE A 232 -12.87 5.53 0.58
CA ILE A 232 -13.07 6.98 0.57
C ILE A 232 -14.48 7.36 0.11
N TYR A 233 -15.14 6.50 -0.69
CA TYR A 233 -16.49 6.76 -1.19
C TYR A 233 -17.60 6.58 -0.15
N GLU A 234 -17.26 6.18 1.06
CA GLU A 234 -18.15 6.28 2.23
C GLU A 234 -18.27 7.74 2.74
N CYS A 235 -17.42 8.65 2.21
CA CYS A 235 -17.46 10.08 2.47
C CYS A 235 -18.27 10.83 1.40
N ASP A 236 -19.06 11.81 1.82
CA ASP A 236 -19.90 12.60 0.93
C ASP A 236 -19.06 13.44 -0.05
N GLY A 237 -19.40 13.37 -1.32
CA GLY A 237 -18.69 14.12 -2.37
C GLY A 237 -17.41 13.50 -2.91
N ALA A 238 -16.89 12.44 -2.30
CA ALA A 238 -15.61 11.82 -2.68
C ALA A 238 -15.56 11.39 -4.17
N LYS A 239 -16.67 10.95 -4.75
CA LYS A 239 -16.73 10.59 -6.18
C LYS A 239 -16.37 11.76 -7.13
N ARG A 240 -16.39 13.01 -6.65
CA ARG A 240 -16.07 14.19 -7.45
C ARG A 240 -14.60 14.63 -7.33
N CYS A 241 -13.86 14.07 -6.37
CA CYS A 241 -12.48 14.49 -6.12
C CYS A 241 -11.50 13.34 -5.83
N ALA A 242 -11.91 12.06 -5.83
CA ALA A 242 -11.02 10.97 -5.46
C ALA A 242 -10.98 9.84 -6.49
N ILE A 243 -9.78 9.27 -6.64
CA ILE A 243 -9.49 7.98 -7.28
C ILE A 243 -9.05 7.03 -6.18
N GLU A 244 -9.64 5.84 -6.10
CA GLU A 244 -9.27 4.83 -5.12
C GLU A 244 -8.42 3.71 -5.75
N LEU A 245 -7.32 3.35 -5.09
CA LEU A 245 -6.44 2.26 -5.47
C LEU A 245 -6.65 1.09 -4.51
N ARG A 246 -6.94 -0.09 -5.06
CA ARG A 246 -7.23 -1.31 -4.29
C ARG A 246 -6.32 -2.46 -4.72
N SER A 247 -6.04 -3.39 -3.82
CA SER A 247 -5.11 -4.47 -4.09
C SER A 247 -5.57 -5.81 -3.52
N PHE A 248 -5.47 -6.87 -4.32
CA PHE A 248 -5.61 -8.25 -3.84
C PHE A 248 -4.32 -8.80 -3.18
N SER A 249 -3.22 -8.04 -3.24
CA SER A 249 -1.91 -8.49 -2.73
C SER A 249 -1.95 -8.82 -1.25
N LYS A 250 -2.61 -7.98 -0.43
CA LYS A 250 -2.54 -8.09 1.02
C LYS A 250 -3.78 -8.73 1.63
N ASN A 251 -4.94 -8.58 1.00
CA ASN A 251 -6.19 -9.16 1.47
C ASN A 251 -6.38 -10.64 1.10
N ALA A 252 -5.76 -11.08 -0.01
CA ALA A 252 -5.99 -12.43 -0.56
C ALA A 252 -4.71 -13.14 -1.06
N GLY A 253 -3.51 -12.58 -0.79
CA GLY A 253 -2.24 -13.24 -1.10
C GLY A 253 -1.74 -13.09 -2.53
N PHE A 254 -2.28 -12.18 -3.34
CA PHE A 254 -1.93 -12.03 -4.77
C PHE A 254 -0.63 -11.26 -5.03
N THR A 255 0.34 -11.33 -4.12
CA THR A 255 1.64 -10.65 -4.30
C THR A 255 2.44 -11.20 -5.47
N GLY A 256 2.40 -12.52 -5.69
CA GLY A 256 3.07 -13.19 -6.81
C GLY A 256 2.22 -13.33 -8.06
N THR A 257 0.91 -13.42 -7.94
CA THR A 257 -0.04 -13.60 -9.07
C THR A 257 -0.47 -12.30 -9.72
N ARG A 258 -0.31 -11.18 -9.03
CA ARG A 258 -0.57 -9.80 -9.49
C ARG A 258 -2.02 -9.53 -9.85
N LEU A 259 -2.79 -8.91 -8.94
CA LEU A 259 -4.13 -8.41 -9.19
C LEU A 259 -4.43 -7.20 -8.33
N ALA A 260 -5.03 -6.20 -8.94
CA ALA A 260 -5.50 -4.99 -8.26
C ALA A 260 -6.63 -4.36 -9.07
N PHE A 261 -7.17 -3.27 -8.58
CA PHE A 261 -8.07 -2.43 -9.35
C PHE A 261 -8.03 -0.97 -8.90
N THR A 262 -8.37 -0.08 -9.83
CA THR A 262 -8.64 1.32 -9.56
C THR A 262 -10.12 1.61 -9.69
N VAL A 263 -10.62 2.52 -8.87
CA VAL A 263 -11.95 3.10 -9.02
C VAL A 263 -11.80 4.54 -9.48
N VAL A 264 -12.29 4.82 -10.67
CA VAL A 264 -12.31 6.18 -11.24
C VAL A 264 -13.75 6.57 -11.52
N PRO A 265 -14.40 7.31 -10.63
CA PRO A 265 -15.82 7.65 -10.79
C PRO A 265 -16.10 8.50 -12.04
N LYS A 266 -17.23 8.28 -12.68
CA LYS A 266 -17.71 9.10 -13.80
C LYS A 266 -17.96 10.57 -13.40
N ALA A 267 -18.28 10.78 -12.12
CA ALA A 267 -18.48 12.10 -11.54
C ALA A 267 -17.16 12.89 -11.38
N LEU A 268 -15.99 12.21 -11.44
CA LEU A 268 -14.70 12.87 -11.33
C LEU A 268 -14.30 13.52 -12.65
N ARG A 269 -14.27 14.86 -12.67
CA ARG A 269 -14.04 15.66 -13.86
C ARG A 269 -13.08 16.81 -13.58
N CYS A 270 -12.34 17.20 -14.61
CA CYS A 270 -11.58 18.45 -14.66
C CYS A 270 -12.22 19.35 -15.74
N GLY A 271 -13.01 20.33 -15.33
CA GLY A 271 -13.90 21.04 -16.24
C GLY A 271 -14.84 20.06 -16.98
N ASP A 272 -14.84 20.09 -18.29
CA ASP A 272 -15.65 19.18 -19.12
C ASP A 272 -14.99 17.84 -19.41
N VAL A 273 -13.76 17.61 -18.93
CA VAL A 273 -12.98 16.39 -19.19
C VAL A 273 -13.26 15.33 -18.11
N SER A 274 -13.69 14.14 -18.53
CA SER A 274 -13.87 12.98 -17.63
C SER A 274 -12.54 12.29 -17.35
N LEU A 275 -12.15 12.16 -16.07
CA LEU A 275 -10.95 11.41 -15.70
C LEU A 275 -11.16 9.91 -15.93
N ASN A 276 -12.38 9.38 -15.73
CA ASN A 276 -12.73 8.02 -16.10
C ASN A 276 -12.45 7.75 -17.59
N GLY A 277 -12.88 8.67 -18.47
CA GLY A 277 -12.62 8.57 -19.91
C GLY A 277 -11.11 8.61 -20.26
N LEU A 278 -10.33 9.46 -19.58
CA LEU A 278 -8.88 9.51 -19.78
C LEU A 278 -8.21 8.20 -19.33
N TRP A 279 -8.61 7.66 -18.18
CA TRP A 279 -8.07 6.42 -17.65
C TRP A 279 -8.45 5.22 -18.52
N ALA A 280 -9.70 5.15 -18.99
CA ALA A 280 -10.15 4.15 -19.96
C ALA A 280 -9.34 4.22 -21.26
N ARG A 281 -9.06 5.42 -21.78
CA ARG A 281 -8.23 5.61 -22.98
C ARG A 281 -6.79 5.14 -22.74
N ARG A 282 -6.22 5.41 -21.57
CA ARG A 282 -4.88 4.95 -21.21
C ARG A 282 -4.85 3.41 -21.15
N HIS A 283 -5.83 2.76 -20.52
CA HIS A 283 -5.94 1.29 -20.48
C HIS A 283 -6.02 0.70 -21.88
N GLY A 284 -6.93 1.15 -22.71
CA GLY A 284 -7.09 0.66 -24.07
C GLY A 284 -5.88 0.94 -25.00
N THR A 285 -4.92 1.75 -24.55
CA THR A 285 -3.72 2.05 -25.35
C THR A 285 -2.47 1.32 -24.85
N LYS A 286 -2.33 1.15 -23.53
CA LYS A 286 -1.09 0.71 -22.89
C LYS A 286 -1.21 -0.56 -22.06
N PHE A 287 -2.40 -1.13 -21.95
CA PHE A 287 -2.65 -2.30 -21.10
C PHE A 287 -3.71 -3.22 -21.73
N ASN A 288 -3.37 -4.47 -21.94
CA ASN A 288 -4.27 -5.49 -22.54
C ASN A 288 -5.07 -6.28 -21.49
N GLY A 289 -5.18 -5.76 -20.28
CA GLY A 289 -5.90 -6.40 -19.19
C GLY A 289 -5.08 -7.42 -18.40
N ALA A 290 -5.53 -7.74 -17.19
CA ALA A 290 -4.96 -8.79 -16.36
C ALA A 290 -5.32 -10.19 -16.94
N PRO A 291 -4.49 -11.23 -16.69
CA PRO A 291 -4.75 -12.58 -17.20
C PRO A 291 -6.09 -13.13 -16.73
N TYR A 292 -6.79 -13.87 -17.65
CA TYR A 292 -8.08 -14.48 -17.37
C TYR A 292 -8.10 -15.31 -16.09
N MET A 293 -7.11 -16.23 -15.94
CA MET A 293 -7.02 -17.12 -14.78
C MET A 293 -6.90 -16.34 -13.47
N ILE A 294 -6.16 -15.24 -13.49
CA ILE A 294 -5.96 -14.40 -12.30
C ILE A 294 -7.25 -13.64 -11.95
N GLN A 295 -8.01 -13.20 -12.95
CA GLN A 295 -9.30 -12.55 -12.71
C GLN A 295 -10.35 -13.54 -12.17
N ARG A 296 -10.35 -14.82 -12.63
CA ARG A 296 -11.20 -15.89 -12.04
C ARG A 296 -10.81 -16.19 -10.59
N ALA A 297 -9.50 -16.22 -10.30
CA ALA A 297 -9.01 -16.33 -8.95
C ALA A 297 -9.45 -15.15 -8.06
N GLY A 298 -9.43 -13.93 -8.61
CA GLY A 298 -9.94 -12.72 -7.94
C GLY A 298 -11.44 -12.78 -7.66
N GLU A 299 -12.25 -13.29 -8.60
CA GLU A 299 -13.69 -13.52 -8.39
C GLU A 299 -13.94 -14.51 -7.23
N ALA A 300 -13.13 -15.57 -7.14
CA ALA A 300 -13.24 -16.57 -6.08
C ALA A 300 -13.02 -16.01 -4.67
N VAL A 301 -12.29 -14.89 -4.52
CA VAL A 301 -12.15 -14.18 -3.23
C VAL A 301 -13.49 -13.76 -2.67
N TYR A 302 -14.43 -13.39 -3.53
CA TYR A 302 -15.78 -12.93 -3.16
C TYR A 302 -16.81 -14.06 -2.98
N SER A 303 -16.45 -15.31 -3.28
CA SER A 303 -17.28 -16.46 -2.95
C SER A 303 -17.39 -16.63 -1.42
N PRO A 304 -18.45 -17.28 -0.89
CA PRO A 304 -18.57 -17.53 0.55
C PRO A 304 -17.33 -18.22 1.14
N ALA A 305 -16.80 -19.26 0.48
CA ALA A 305 -15.58 -19.95 0.90
C ALA A 305 -14.34 -19.07 0.80
N GLY A 306 -14.19 -18.29 -0.29
CA GLY A 306 -13.08 -17.35 -0.46
C GLY A 306 -13.04 -16.28 0.64
N GLN A 307 -14.18 -15.67 0.94
CA GLN A 307 -14.29 -14.67 2.02
C GLN A 307 -13.98 -15.25 3.40
N GLU A 308 -14.46 -16.45 3.71
CA GLU A 308 -14.15 -17.12 4.98
C GLU A 308 -12.65 -17.38 5.11
N GLN A 309 -12.04 -17.97 4.08
CA GLN A 309 -10.63 -18.35 4.07
C GLN A 309 -9.70 -17.14 4.09
N THR A 310 -9.99 -16.08 3.34
CA THR A 310 -9.17 -14.85 3.35
C THR A 310 -9.32 -14.09 4.68
N ARG A 311 -10.51 -14.02 5.28
CA ARG A 311 -10.69 -13.49 6.64
C ARG A 311 -9.88 -14.26 7.68
N ALA A 312 -9.80 -15.59 7.57
CA ALA A 312 -8.98 -16.40 8.46
C ALA A 312 -7.48 -16.08 8.33
N GLN A 313 -7.00 -15.84 7.11
CA GLN A 313 -5.60 -15.41 6.86
C GLN A 313 -5.31 -14.02 7.44
N ILE A 314 -6.24 -13.08 7.26
CA ILE A 314 -6.13 -11.73 7.86
C ILE A 314 -6.10 -11.83 9.39
N ALA A 315 -6.99 -12.61 9.99
CA ALA A 315 -7.02 -12.83 11.44
C ALA A 315 -5.71 -13.44 11.96
N TYR A 316 -5.09 -14.34 11.20
CA TYR A 316 -3.78 -14.88 11.53
C TYR A 316 -2.70 -13.80 11.59
N TYR A 317 -2.63 -12.92 10.59
CA TYR A 317 -1.68 -11.81 10.60
C TYR A 317 -1.98 -10.80 11.71
N MET A 318 -3.24 -10.48 11.96
CA MET A 318 -3.60 -9.56 13.03
C MET A 318 -3.32 -10.13 14.42
N LYS A 319 -3.38 -11.46 14.60
CA LYS A 319 -2.87 -12.13 15.81
C LYS A 319 -1.37 -11.89 15.99
N ASN A 320 -0.59 -12.02 14.92
CA ASN A 320 0.85 -11.70 14.95
C ASN A 320 1.09 -10.23 15.29
N ALA A 321 0.30 -9.31 14.74
CA ALA A 321 0.38 -7.89 15.07
C ALA A 321 0.16 -7.61 16.57
N GLY A 322 -0.83 -8.27 17.17
CA GLY A 322 -1.07 -8.22 18.62
C GLY A 322 0.13 -8.70 19.43
N ILE A 323 0.72 -9.85 19.07
CA ILE A 323 1.90 -10.40 19.73
C ILE A 323 3.10 -9.44 19.64
N ILE A 324 3.32 -8.81 18.47
CA ILE A 324 4.40 -7.82 18.30
C ILE A 324 4.15 -6.62 19.20
N ARG A 325 2.94 -6.05 19.19
CA ARG A 325 2.59 -4.88 20.03
C ARG A 325 2.79 -5.17 21.51
N GLU A 326 2.21 -6.27 22.02
CA GLU A 326 2.35 -6.69 23.40
C GLU A 326 3.82 -6.92 23.75
N GLY A 327 4.56 -7.64 22.88
CA GLY A 327 5.96 -7.94 23.07
C GLY A 327 6.86 -6.70 23.16
N LEU A 328 6.61 -5.70 22.31
CA LEU A 328 7.32 -4.42 22.34
C LEU A 328 6.96 -3.60 23.58
N THR A 329 5.68 -3.52 23.92
CA THR A 329 5.20 -2.80 25.11
C THR A 329 5.80 -3.38 26.38
N ASP A 330 5.79 -4.70 26.53
CA ASP A 330 6.42 -5.40 27.66
C ASP A 330 7.94 -5.18 27.74
N ALA A 331 8.58 -4.99 26.58
CA ALA A 331 10.00 -4.65 26.50
C ALA A 331 10.28 -3.14 26.70
N GLY A 332 9.25 -2.33 26.98
CA GLY A 332 9.38 -0.89 27.24
C GLY A 332 9.50 0.00 26.01
N TYR A 333 9.21 -0.52 24.81
CA TYR A 333 9.21 0.27 23.59
C TYR A 333 7.85 0.94 23.36
N LEU A 334 7.87 2.18 22.91
CA LEU A 334 6.69 2.88 22.42
C LEU A 334 6.37 2.45 20.99
N CYS A 335 5.15 1.96 20.75
CA CYS A 335 4.73 1.52 19.42
C CYS A 335 3.30 1.93 19.09
N PHE A 336 3.02 2.06 17.79
CA PHE A 336 1.77 2.49 17.17
C PHE A 336 1.37 1.51 16.06
N GLY A 337 0.15 1.61 15.55
CA GLY A 337 -0.36 0.72 14.51
C GLY A 337 -0.65 -0.70 15.01
N GLY A 338 -0.76 -1.67 14.10
CA GLY A 338 -1.03 -3.08 14.41
C GLY A 338 -2.43 -3.37 14.97
N VAL A 339 -3.41 -2.47 14.75
CA VAL A 339 -4.84 -2.63 15.12
C VAL A 339 -5.70 -2.82 13.87
N ASN A 340 -5.60 -1.88 12.93
CA ASN A 340 -6.32 -1.90 11.65
C ASN A 340 -5.37 -2.10 10.46
N ALA A 341 -4.14 -2.52 10.72
CA ALA A 341 -3.10 -2.72 9.72
C ALA A 341 -2.06 -3.74 10.22
N PRO A 342 -1.39 -4.47 9.32
CA PRO A 342 -0.34 -5.42 9.68
C PRO A 342 1.00 -4.76 10.00
N TYR A 343 1.06 -3.44 10.12
CA TYR A 343 2.27 -2.66 10.40
C TYR A 343 2.29 -2.14 11.82
N ILE A 344 3.44 -2.33 12.47
CA ILE A 344 3.74 -1.80 13.79
C ILE A 344 4.88 -0.79 13.61
N TRP A 345 4.63 0.43 14.05
CA TRP A 345 5.55 1.57 14.00
C TRP A 345 6.07 1.83 15.40
N MET A 346 7.32 1.49 15.65
CA MET A 346 7.92 1.66 16.97
C MET A 346 8.94 2.78 16.98
N LYS A 347 9.03 3.48 18.11
CA LYS A 347 10.09 4.46 18.35
C LYS A 347 11.40 3.73 18.68
N THR A 348 12.51 4.17 18.06
CA THR A 348 13.83 3.62 18.37
C THR A 348 14.22 3.98 19.80
N PRO A 349 15.08 3.21 20.47
CA PRO A 349 15.63 3.58 21.78
C PRO A 349 16.31 4.95 21.75
N GLN A 350 16.31 5.63 22.90
CA GLN A 350 16.88 6.98 23.02
C GLN A 350 18.34 7.00 22.54
N GLY A 351 18.63 7.91 21.63
CA GLY A 351 19.99 8.14 21.10
C GLY A 351 20.36 7.28 19.88
N MET A 352 19.44 6.40 19.42
CA MET A 352 19.68 5.61 18.20
C MET A 352 18.92 6.19 17.01
N THR A 353 19.62 6.36 15.89
CA THR A 353 18.98 6.57 14.58
C THR A 353 18.28 5.30 14.10
N SER A 354 17.40 5.44 13.10
CA SER A 354 16.69 4.30 12.49
C SER A 354 17.65 3.22 11.96
N TRP A 355 18.77 3.62 11.37
CA TRP A 355 19.78 2.69 10.84
C TRP A 355 20.67 2.08 11.91
N GLU A 356 21.06 2.83 12.95
CA GLU A 356 21.79 2.28 14.10
C GLU A 356 20.95 1.22 14.82
N PHE A 357 19.64 1.47 14.95
CA PHE A 357 18.74 0.48 15.54
C PHE A 357 18.56 -0.76 14.62
N PHE A 358 18.55 -0.59 13.29
CA PHE A 358 18.57 -1.70 12.36
C PHE A 358 19.80 -2.59 12.59
N ASP A 359 20.99 -1.98 12.62
CA ASP A 359 22.24 -2.72 12.82
C ASP A 359 22.27 -3.39 14.20
N TYR A 360 21.78 -2.71 15.24
CA TYR A 360 21.69 -3.25 16.60
C TYR A 360 20.77 -4.49 16.65
N LEU A 361 19.53 -4.40 16.11
CA LEU A 361 18.60 -5.53 16.11
C LEU A 361 19.12 -6.72 15.30
N LEU A 362 19.74 -6.47 14.15
CA LEU A 362 20.32 -7.51 13.32
C LEU A 362 21.47 -8.24 14.05
N ASN A 363 22.39 -7.47 14.66
CA ASN A 363 23.57 -8.03 15.32
C ASN A 363 23.23 -8.72 16.63
N GLU A 364 22.41 -8.14 17.48
CA GLU A 364 22.15 -8.65 18.82
C GLU A 364 21.01 -9.67 18.86
N ALA A 365 19.90 -9.39 18.16
CA ALA A 365 18.72 -10.26 18.18
C ALA A 365 18.57 -11.16 16.94
N GLY A 366 19.27 -10.88 15.85
CA GLY A 366 19.02 -11.56 14.57
C GLY A 366 17.60 -11.28 14.04
N VAL A 367 17.08 -10.07 14.30
CA VAL A 367 15.76 -9.63 13.83
C VAL A 367 15.92 -8.49 12.85
N VAL A 368 15.19 -8.57 11.73
CA VAL A 368 15.21 -7.57 10.66
C VAL A 368 13.85 -6.90 10.56
N GLY A 369 13.84 -5.58 10.68
CA GLY A 369 12.70 -4.71 10.35
C GLY A 369 13.08 -3.69 9.28
N THR A 370 12.38 -2.57 9.21
CA THR A 370 12.63 -1.52 8.21
C THR A 370 12.91 -0.20 8.92
N PRO A 371 14.08 0.45 8.70
CA PRO A 371 14.37 1.76 9.24
C PRO A 371 13.34 2.81 8.81
N GLY A 372 12.86 3.59 9.76
CA GLY A 372 11.80 4.56 9.51
C GLY A 372 12.24 5.72 8.61
N SER A 373 13.50 6.15 8.69
CA SER A 373 14.07 7.18 7.81
C SER A 373 13.97 6.85 6.31
N GLY A 374 13.84 5.57 5.95
CA GLY A 374 13.62 5.15 4.57
C GLY A 374 12.22 5.47 4.03
N PHE A 375 11.31 5.96 4.87
CA PHE A 375 9.96 6.39 4.49
C PHE A 375 9.80 7.93 4.49
N GLY A 376 10.84 8.66 4.79
CA GLY A 376 10.87 10.12 4.84
C GLY A 376 11.49 10.68 6.13
N PRO A 377 11.80 11.98 6.17
CA PRO A 377 12.43 12.62 7.31
C PRO A 377 11.71 12.44 8.65
N CYS A 378 10.36 12.51 8.67
CA CYS A 378 9.57 12.28 9.89
C CYS A 378 9.60 10.81 10.35
N GLY A 379 10.15 9.91 9.53
CA GLY A 379 10.38 8.52 9.91
C GLY A 379 11.67 8.29 10.68
N GLU A 380 12.57 9.30 10.77
CA GLU A 380 13.80 9.18 11.56
C GLU A 380 13.49 9.03 13.06
N GLY A 381 14.20 8.12 13.72
CA GLY A 381 13.93 7.74 15.10
C GLY A 381 12.76 6.77 15.28
N TYR A 382 12.29 6.18 14.16
CA TYR A 382 11.27 5.13 14.15
C TYR A 382 11.71 3.91 13.36
N PHE A 383 10.97 2.81 13.56
CA PHE A 383 11.27 1.53 12.94
C PHE A 383 9.98 0.76 12.65
N ARG A 384 9.82 0.23 11.43
CA ARG A 384 8.64 -0.55 11.07
C ARG A 384 8.88 -2.04 11.23
N LEU A 385 7.98 -2.72 11.96
CA LEU A 385 7.81 -4.17 11.96
C LEU A 385 6.52 -4.56 11.24
N THR A 386 6.48 -5.78 10.70
CA THR A 386 5.31 -6.30 9.98
C THR A 386 4.85 -7.62 10.57
N ALA A 387 3.54 -7.85 10.51
CA ALA A 387 2.89 -9.04 11.05
C ALA A 387 2.86 -10.25 10.07
N PHE A 388 3.49 -10.14 8.91
CA PHE A 388 3.42 -11.14 7.84
C PHE A 388 4.30 -12.39 8.07
N GLY A 389 4.97 -12.51 9.19
CA GLY A 389 5.77 -13.68 9.54
C GLY A 389 4.94 -14.90 9.96
N SER A 390 5.62 -16.03 10.22
CA SER A 390 4.99 -17.15 10.92
C SER A 390 4.76 -16.81 12.40
N LEU A 391 3.75 -17.43 13.02
CA LEU A 391 3.46 -17.26 14.44
C LEU A 391 4.69 -17.60 15.30
N GLU A 392 5.36 -18.71 14.99
CA GLU A 392 6.56 -19.15 15.71
C GLU A 392 7.69 -18.12 15.62
N ASN A 393 7.99 -17.62 14.41
CA ASN A 393 9.03 -16.62 14.23
C ASN A 393 8.67 -15.29 14.89
N THR A 394 7.38 -14.92 14.88
CA THR A 394 6.90 -13.71 15.55
C THR A 394 7.12 -13.80 17.06
N GLN A 395 6.77 -14.92 17.68
CA GLN A 395 7.01 -15.17 19.11
C GLN A 395 8.50 -15.15 19.45
N LYS A 396 9.32 -15.90 18.70
CA LYS A 396 10.77 -15.92 18.87
C LYS A 396 11.43 -14.53 18.72
N ALA A 397 10.95 -13.73 17.77
CA ALA A 397 11.47 -12.38 17.61
C ALA A 397 11.19 -11.52 18.85
N MET A 398 9.98 -11.61 19.41
CA MET A 398 9.63 -10.86 20.63
C MET A 398 10.42 -11.34 21.84
N GLU A 399 10.66 -12.64 21.99
CA GLU A 399 11.54 -13.19 23.04
C GLU A 399 12.97 -12.63 22.94
N ARG A 400 13.54 -12.60 21.72
CA ARG A 400 14.89 -12.05 21.48
C ARG A 400 14.96 -10.56 21.74
N ILE A 401 13.94 -9.76 21.32
CA ILE A 401 13.89 -8.32 21.57
C ILE A 401 13.75 -8.03 23.07
N LYS A 402 12.90 -8.76 23.79
CA LYS A 402 12.77 -8.65 25.25
C LYS A 402 14.09 -8.96 25.98
N ALA A 403 14.90 -9.86 25.48
CA ALA A 403 16.18 -10.21 26.07
C ALA A 403 17.24 -9.10 25.95
N LEU A 404 17.11 -8.17 24.99
CA LEU A 404 18.01 -7.01 24.82
C LEU A 404 17.92 -6.00 25.97
N ASN A 405 16.81 -5.94 26.66
CA ASN A 405 16.51 -4.98 27.73
C ASN A 405 16.72 -5.59 29.14
N ARG A 406 17.34 -6.75 29.24
CA ARG A 406 17.80 -7.39 30.48
C ARG A 406 19.32 -7.18 30.63
#